data_54509f436e48a9543868ab0eda484f1b
#
_entry.id   54509f436e48a9543868ab0eda484f1b
#
_cell.length_a   1.000
_cell.length_b   1.000
_cell.length_c   1.000
_cell.angle_alpha   90.00
_cell.angle_beta   90.00
_cell.angle_gamma   90.00
#
_symmetry.space_group_name_H-M   'P 1'
#
loop_
_entity.id
_entity.type
_entity.pdbx_description
1 polymer ?
#
loop_
_entity_poly.entity_id
_entity_poly.type
_entity_poly.pdbx_seq_one_letter_code
_entity_poly.pdbx_strand_id
1 'polypeptide(L)'
;ILKMWAHRYDRTADFIVVEGPKAGGHLGFSNEQLAHMDAINFDGEIRQIIDCKKEYEQRYQKNIPVIVAGGIFDQKDISHALDLGADGVQIASRFVATEECDASEAYKEAYIHASEENIEIIQSPVGMPGRALRNKFIDRVKRAKLPVSKCYNCLEKCSPQKVPYCITKALIDAVRGDVENGLVFCGANTGRIHEITTVHHLMQELAGDLQ
;
A
#
# COMPACT_ATOMS: atom_id res chain seq x y z
N ILE A 1 2.91 -6.43 -18.57
CA ILE A 1 2.83 -7.77 -17.97
C ILE A 1 1.97 -8.67 -18.84
N LEU A 2 0.69 -8.36 -19.13
CA LEU A 2 -0.22 -9.18 -19.94
C LEU A 2 0.39 -9.59 -21.28
N LYS A 3 0.95 -8.62 -22.05
CA LYS A 3 1.65 -8.89 -23.32
C LYS A 3 2.80 -9.87 -23.16
N MET A 4 3.60 -9.72 -22.12
CA MET A 4 4.73 -10.60 -21.84
C MET A 4 4.27 -12.03 -21.49
N TRP A 5 3.26 -12.16 -20.65
CA TRP A 5 2.71 -13.47 -20.27
C TRP A 5 2.04 -14.19 -21.46
N ALA A 6 1.25 -13.44 -22.24
CA ALA A 6 0.64 -13.97 -23.45
C ALA A 6 1.68 -14.46 -24.47
N HIS A 7 2.77 -13.71 -24.65
CA HIS A 7 3.81 -14.07 -25.62
C HIS A 7 4.70 -15.22 -25.15
N ARG A 8 5.10 -15.23 -23.87
CA ARG A 8 6.08 -16.22 -23.37
C ARG A 8 5.46 -17.52 -22.89
N TYR A 9 4.26 -17.45 -22.34
CA TYR A 9 3.65 -18.55 -21.60
C TYR A 9 2.27 -18.92 -22.11
N ASP A 10 1.76 -18.24 -23.11
CA ASP A 10 0.37 -18.34 -23.61
C ASP A 10 -0.65 -18.34 -22.45
N ARG A 11 -0.50 -17.36 -21.55
CA ARG A 11 -1.32 -17.18 -20.34
C ARG A 11 -1.73 -15.72 -20.17
N THR A 12 -2.80 -15.52 -19.41
CA THR A 12 -3.23 -14.21 -18.94
C THR A 12 -3.39 -14.18 -17.42
N ALA A 13 -3.67 -13.01 -16.86
CA ALA A 13 -3.92 -12.85 -15.43
C ALA A 13 -5.27 -13.43 -15.01
N ASP A 14 -5.39 -13.78 -13.72
CA ASP A 14 -6.68 -14.10 -13.10
C ASP A 14 -7.43 -12.83 -12.71
N PHE A 15 -6.72 -11.82 -12.27
CA PHE A 15 -7.20 -10.46 -12.00
C PHE A 15 -6.03 -9.47 -12.06
N ILE A 16 -6.31 -8.18 -12.07
CA ILE A 16 -5.32 -7.10 -12.04
C ILE A 16 -5.59 -6.23 -10.82
N VAL A 17 -4.55 -5.97 -10.00
CA VAL A 17 -4.61 -4.93 -8.98
C VAL A 17 -3.85 -3.72 -9.49
N VAL A 18 -4.52 -2.56 -9.53
CA VAL A 18 -3.94 -1.28 -9.91
C VAL A 18 -3.76 -0.44 -8.65
N GLU A 19 -2.52 -0.25 -8.25
CA GLU A 19 -2.20 0.48 -7.03
C GLU A 19 -1.81 1.92 -7.32
N GLY A 20 -2.55 2.87 -6.77
CA GLY A 20 -2.39 4.30 -6.98
C GLY A 20 -1.31 4.94 -6.09
N PRO A 21 -0.98 6.23 -6.37
CA PRO A 21 0.08 6.94 -5.66
C PRO A 21 -0.22 7.21 -4.19
N LYS A 22 -1.45 7.05 -3.72
CA LYS A 22 -1.88 7.20 -2.32
C LYS A 22 -1.77 5.92 -1.49
N ALA A 23 -1.22 4.85 -2.06
CA ALA A 23 -1.02 3.58 -1.36
C ALA A 23 -0.03 3.71 -0.19
N GLY A 24 -0.05 2.73 0.70
CA GLY A 24 0.89 2.56 1.80
C GLY A 24 2.03 1.61 1.45
N GLY A 25 3.09 1.60 2.24
CA GLY A 25 4.24 0.75 1.99
C GLY A 25 5.03 1.15 0.75
N HIS A 26 5.57 0.19 0.03
CA HIS A 26 6.37 0.45 -1.16
C HIS A 26 5.50 0.93 -2.33
N LEU A 27 5.97 1.94 -3.02
CA LEU A 27 5.24 2.62 -4.09
C LEU A 27 5.91 2.39 -5.45
N GLY A 28 5.10 2.07 -6.46
CA GLY A 28 5.54 1.88 -7.85
C GLY A 28 5.78 3.18 -8.62
N PHE A 29 5.95 4.30 -7.93
CA PHE A 29 6.12 5.64 -8.47
C PHE A 29 7.51 6.18 -8.13
N SER A 30 8.05 7.11 -8.93
CA SER A 30 9.29 7.82 -8.59
C SER A 30 9.06 8.86 -7.50
N ASN A 31 10.14 9.27 -6.80
CA ASN A 31 10.06 10.35 -5.81
C ASN A 31 9.52 11.65 -6.42
N GLU A 32 9.87 11.94 -7.68
CA GLU A 32 9.38 13.12 -8.42
C GLU A 32 7.86 13.04 -8.65
N GLN A 33 7.35 11.88 -9.09
CA GLN A 33 5.90 11.67 -9.25
C GLN A 33 5.17 11.80 -7.92
N LEU A 34 5.72 11.26 -6.83
CA LEU A 34 5.12 11.33 -5.49
C LEU A 34 5.17 12.74 -4.90
N ALA A 35 6.13 13.59 -5.28
CA ALA A 35 6.17 15.00 -4.90
C ALA A 35 5.09 15.84 -5.62
N HIS A 36 4.57 15.34 -6.75
CA HIS A 36 3.57 16.02 -7.57
C HIS A 36 2.38 15.09 -7.88
N MET A 37 1.83 14.46 -6.83
CA MET A 37 0.74 13.47 -6.99
C MET A 37 -0.49 14.02 -7.74
N ASP A 38 -0.78 15.32 -7.59
CA ASP A 38 -1.91 15.97 -8.28
C ASP A 38 -1.73 16.04 -9.79
N ALA A 39 -0.50 15.88 -10.29
CA ALA A 39 -0.23 15.81 -11.73
C ALA A 39 -0.42 14.40 -12.30
N ILE A 40 -0.63 13.38 -11.46
CA ILE A 40 -0.84 12.00 -11.91
C ILE A 40 -2.30 11.82 -12.30
N ASN A 41 -2.56 11.56 -13.57
CA ASN A 41 -3.91 11.22 -14.04
C ASN A 41 -4.22 9.73 -13.80
N PHE A 42 -4.38 9.37 -12.51
CA PHE A 42 -4.58 7.98 -12.11
C PHE A 42 -5.90 7.40 -12.65
N ASP A 43 -6.96 8.18 -12.71
CA ASP A 43 -8.24 7.77 -13.32
C ASP A 43 -8.08 7.40 -14.79
N GLY A 44 -7.29 8.18 -15.53
CA GLY A 44 -6.98 7.89 -16.92
C GLY A 44 -6.17 6.59 -17.08
N GLU A 45 -5.24 6.32 -16.17
CA GLU A 45 -4.48 5.07 -16.15
C GLU A 45 -5.38 3.85 -15.87
N ILE A 46 -6.32 3.95 -14.91
CA ILE A 46 -7.30 2.90 -14.62
C ILE A 46 -8.12 2.58 -15.88
N ARG A 47 -8.68 3.59 -16.55
CA ARG A 47 -9.47 3.39 -17.78
C ARG A 47 -8.64 2.74 -18.89
N GLN A 48 -7.39 3.15 -19.08
CA GLN A 48 -6.50 2.54 -20.07
C GLN A 48 -6.21 1.06 -19.77
N ILE A 49 -6.04 0.71 -18.49
CA ILE A 49 -5.84 -0.68 -18.06
C ILE A 49 -7.11 -1.52 -18.33
N ILE A 50 -8.29 -0.97 -18.02
CA ILE A 50 -9.59 -1.60 -18.29
C ILE A 50 -9.78 -1.81 -19.80
N ASP A 51 -9.41 -0.86 -20.63
CA ASP A 51 -9.48 -1.04 -22.08
C ASP A 51 -8.45 -2.06 -22.59
N CYS A 52 -7.23 -2.02 -22.08
CA CYS A 52 -6.19 -2.97 -22.43
C CYS A 52 -6.53 -4.42 -22.13
N LYS A 53 -7.19 -4.70 -20.98
CA LYS A 53 -7.55 -6.08 -20.60
C LYS A 53 -8.51 -6.75 -21.57
N LYS A 54 -9.39 -5.99 -22.24
CA LYS A 54 -10.43 -6.51 -23.15
C LYS A 54 -9.88 -7.39 -24.27
N GLU A 55 -8.71 -7.04 -24.83
CA GLU A 55 -8.02 -7.84 -25.83
C GLU A 55 -7.67 -9.24 -25.29
N TYR A 56 -7.17 -9.29 -24.06
CA TYR A 56 -6.74 -10.54 -23.40
C TYR A 56 -7.95 -11.37 -22.94
N GLU A 57 -9.00 -10.74 -22.48
CA GLU A 57 -10.27 -11.40 -22.15
C GLU A 57 -10.87 -12.12 -23.38
N GLN A 58 -10.87 -11.44 -24.53
CA GLN A 58 -11.33 -12.04 -25.79
C GLN A 58 -10.43 -13.18 -26.25
N ARG A 59 -9.09 -12.98 -26.20
CA ARG A 59 -8.12 -13.97 -26.63
C ARG A 59 -8.19 -15.25 -25.80
N TYR A 60 -8.33 -15.11 -24.49
CA TYR A 60 -8.28 -16.26 -23.54
C TYR A 60 -9.67 -16.73 -23.09
N GLN A 61 -10.74 -16.11 -23.59
CA GLN A 61 -12.14 -16.41 -23.20
C GLN A 61 -12.29 -16.43 -21.67
N LYS A 62 -11.70 -15.43 -20.98
CA LYS A 62 -11.60 -15.35 -19.54
C LYS A 62 -11.84 -13.92 -19.06
N ASN A 63 -12.75 -13.75 -18.09
CA ASN A 63 -12.88 -12.46 -17.40
C ASN A 63 -11.64 -12.16 -16.56
N ILE A 64 -11.15 -10.92 -16.61
CA ILE A 64 -9.98 -10.43 -15.85
C ILE A 64 -10.43 -9.23 -15.00
N PRO A 65 -10.93 -9.44 -13.78
CA PRO A 65 -11.34 -8.34 -12.91
C PRO A 65 -10.22 -7.35 -12.65
N VAL A 66 -10.55 -6.05 -12.59
CA VAL A 66 -9.65 -4.97 -12.22
C VAL A 66 -10.03 -4.47 -10.83
N ILE A 67 -9.09 -4.52 -9.91
CA ILE A 67 -9.21 -4.08 -8.52
C ILE A 67 -8.39 -2.82 -8.34
N VAL A 68 -9.01 -1.73 -7.88
CA VAL A 68 -8.30 -0.47 -7.60
C VAL A 68 -7.87 -0.43 -6.14
N ALA A 69 -6.62 -0.06 -5.90
CA ALA A 69 -6.00 0.05 -4.59
C ALA A 69 -5.29 1.39 -4.40
N GLY A 70 -5.04 1.76 -3.14
CA GLY A 70 -4.25 2.94 -2.81
C GLY A 70 -5.04 4.23 -2.78
N GLY A 71 -5.43 4.66 -1.57
CA GLY A 71 -6.18 5.87 -1.33
C GLY A 71 -7.68 5.66 -1.14
N ILE A 72 -8.18 4.44 -1.30
CA ILE A 72 -9.59 4.10 -1.02
C ILE A 72 -9.80 4.14 0.51
N PHE A 73 -10.74 4.96 0.96
CA PHE A 73 -10.98 5.19 2.37
C PHE A 73 -12.46 5.00 2.76
N ASP A 74 -13.37 5.50 1.99
CA ASP A 74 -14.80 5.49 2.27
C ASP A 74 -15.64 5.04 1.06
N GLN A 75 -16.96 5.00 1.23
CA GLN A 75 -17.90 4.61 0.18
C GLN A 75 -17.79 5.47 -1.09
N LYS A 76 -17.45 6.76 -0.95
CA LYS A 76 -17.31 7.66 -2.13
C LYS A 76 -16.12 7.24 -2.99
N ASP A 77 -15.01 6.89 -2.34
CA ASP A 77 -13.82 6.40 -3.05
C ASP A 77 -14.12 5.07 -3.75
N ILE A 78 -14.90 4.19 -3.09
CA ILE A 78 -15.35 2.91 -3.68
C ILE A 78 -16.22 3.16 -4.89
N SER A 79 -17.27 3.98 -4.75
CA SER A 79 -18.18 4.33 -5.85
C SER A 79 -17.43 4.95 -7.02
N HIS A 80 -16.50 5.86 -6.75
CA HIS A 80 -15.65 6.45 -7.78
C HIS A 80 -14.85 5.40 -8.56
N ALA A 81 -14.22 4.45 -7.86
CA ALA A 81 -13.47 3.38 -8.52
C ALA A 81 -14.38 2.49 -9.40
N LEU A 82 -15.58 2.16 -8.92
CA LEU A 82 -16.57 1.38 -9.68
C LEU A 82 -17.09 2.17 -10.89
N ASP A 83 -17.33 3.47 -10.77
CA ASP A 83 -17.74 4.36 -11.86
C ASP A 83 -16.67 4.49 -12.95
N LEU A 84 -15.39 4.32 -12.61
CA LEU A 84 -14.30 4.22 -13.58
C LEU A 84 -14.31 2.90 -14.36
N GLY A 85 -15.11 1.91 -13.91
CA GLY A 85 -15.22 0.58 -14.50
C GLY A 85 -14.38 -0.49 -13.80
N ALA A 86 -13.89 -0.23 -12.59
CA ALA A 86 -13.26 -1.26 -11.77
C ALA A 86 -14.29 -2.30 -11.30
N ASP A 87 -13.85 -3.55 -11.13
CA ASP A 87 -14.68 -4.65 -10.63
C ASP A 87 -14.69 -4.72 -9.10
N GLY A 88 -13.78 -3.99 -8.44
CA GLY A 88 -13.69 -3.93 -6.97
C GLY A 88 -12.55 -3.05 -6.49
N VAL A 89 -12.37 -3.01 -5.17
CA VAL A 89 -11.34 -2.21 -4.51
C VAL A 89 -10.55 -3.04 -3.49
N GLN A 90 -9.32 -2.58 -3.18
CA GLN A 90 -8.50 -3.13 -2.10
C GLN A 90 -8.23 -2.03 -1.07
N ILE A 91 -8.53 -2.31 0.19
CA ILE A 91 -8.37 -1.39 1.32
C ILE A 91 -7.51 -2.09 2.39
N ALA A 92 -6.54 -1.38 2.96
CA ALA A 92 -5.67 -1.93 4.00
C ALA A 92 -5.67 -1.07 5.27
N SER A 93 -5.35 0.23 5.20
CA SER A 93 -5.09 1.07 6.38
C SER A 93 -6.25 1.10 7.38
N ARG A 94 -7.50 1.13 6.90
CA ARG A 94 -8.70 1.10 7.76
C ARG A 94 -8.79 -0.20 8.57
N PHE A 95 -8.40 -1.34 7.98
CA PHE A 95 -8.44 -2.64 8.64
C PHE A 95 -7.33 -2.85 9.66
N VAL A 96 -6.26 -2.05 9.63
CA VAL A 96 -5.26 -2.04 10.71
C VAL A 96 -5.86 -1.53 12.02
N ALA A 97 -6.74 -0.53 11.95
CA ALA A 97 -7.42 0.04 13.10
C ALA A 97 -8.72 -0.73 13.44
N THR A 98 -8.64 -2.05 13.48
CA THR A 98 -9.76 -2.91 13.90
C THR A 98 -9.40 -3.79 15.09
N GLU A 99 -10.41 -4.21 15.86
CA GLU A 99 -10.22 -5.12 16.97
C GLU A 99 -9.62 -6.45 16.52
N GLU A 100 -10.02 -6.94 15.33
CA GLU A 100 -9.61 -8.22 14.77
C GLU A 100 -8.19 -8.20 14.18
N CYS A 101 -7.59 -7.03 13.95
CA CYS A 101 -6.19 -6.94 13.53
C CYS A 101 -5.28 -7.45 14.64
N ASP A 102 -4.40 -8.40 14.32
CA ASP A 102 -3.49 -9.07 15.25
C ASP A 102 -2.19 -8.27 15.53
N ALA A 103 -2.05 -7.07 14.98
CA ALA A 103 -0.98 -6.16 15.36
C ALA A 103 -1.13 -5.71 16.82
N SER A 104 -0.01 -5.34 17.47
CA SER A 104 -0.06 -4.84 18.86
C SER A 104 -0.92 -3.58 18.98
N GLU A 105 -1.48 -3.33 20.16
CA GLU A 105 -2.27 -2.12 20.41
C GLU A 105 -1.46 -0.85 20.11
N ALA A 106 -0.17 -0.80 20.46
CA ALA A 106 0.69 0.33 20.16
C ALA A 106 0.81 0.59 18.63
N TYR A 107 0.74 -0.47 17.80
CA TYR A 107 0.75 -0.32 16.35
C TYR A 107 -0.57 0.28 15.85
N LYS A 108 -1.72 -0.17 16.36
CA LYS A 108 -3.04 0.37 16.04
C LYS A 108 -3.16 1.83 16.50
N GLU A 109 -2.70 2.12 17.72
CA GLU A 109 -2.67 3.48 18.28
C GLU A 109 -1.81 4.45 17.43
N ALA A 110 -0.71 3.97 16.83
CA ALA A 110 0.07 4.79 15.92
C ALA A 110 -0.73 5.24 14.68
N TYR A 111 -1.69 4.44 14.22
CA TYR A 111 -2.61 4.81 13.14
C TYR A 111 -3.66 5.83 13.61
N ILE A 112 -4.21 5.65 14.82
CA ILE A 112 -5.22 6.56 15.40
C ILE A 112 -4.63 7.96 15.65
N HIS A 113 -3.37 8.03 16.06
CA HIS A 113 -2.67 9.29 16.31
C HIS A 113 -1.96 9.86 15.07
N ALA A 114 -2.13 9.21 13.91
CA ALA A 114 -1.54 9.71 12.67
C ALA A 114 -2.18 11.04 12.25
N SER A 115 -1.35 11.92 11.67
CA SER A 115 -1.80 13.14 11.00
C SER A 115 -1.15 13.23 9.62
N GLU A 116 -1.70 14.03 8.72
CA GLU A 116 -1.10 14.24 7.40
C GLU A 116 0.35 14.72 7.48
N GLU A 117 0.68 15.53 8.51
CA GLU A 117 2.01 16.10 8.72
C GLU A 117 3.08 15.06 9.08
N ASN A 118 2.67 13.93 9.67
CA ASN A 118 3.59 12.86 10.04
C ASN A 118 3.55 11.65 9.10
N ILE A 119 2.86 11.76 7.96
CA ILE A 119 2.91 10.77 6.88
C ILE A 119 3.91 11.25 5.83
N GLU A 120 4.95 10.46 5.58
CA GLU A 120 6.01 10.87 4.65
C GLU A 120 6.46 9.76 3.71
N ILE A 121 7.12 10.16 2.63
CA ILE A 121 7.79 9.25 1.71
C ILE A 121 9.22 9.04 2.18
N ILE A 122 9.59 7.78 2.34
CA ILE A 122 10.93 7.35 2.76
C ILE A 122 11.61 6.52 1.67
N GLN A 123 12.94 6.48 1.70
CA GLN A 123 13.71 5.57 0.85
C GLN A 123 13.85 4.21 1.54
N SER A 124 13.29 3.18 0.94
CA SER A 124 13.39 1.82 1.45
C SER A 124 14.71 1.14 1.04
N PRO A 125 15.25 0.21 1.87
CA PRO A 125 16.40 -0.62 1.50
C PRO A 125 16.21 -1.47 0.25
N VAL A 126 14.99 -1.69 -0.18
CA VAL A 126 14.68 -2.45 -1.41
C VAL A 126 14.78 -1.60 -2.69
N GLY A 127 15.14 -0.33 -2.57
CA GLY A 127 15.36 0.56 -3.71
C GLY A 127 14.10 1.28 -4.22
N MET A 128 12.98 1.16 -3.51
CA MET A 128 11.71 1.82 -3.84
C MET A 128 11.39 2.89 -2.79
N PRO A 129 10.68 3.98 -3.16
CA PRO A 129 10.06 4.84 -2.16
C PRO A 129 8.98 4.08 -1.40
N GLY A 130 8.76 4.46 -0.15
CA GLY A 130 7.71 3.88 0.67
C GLY A 130 7.01 4.95 1.49
N ARG A 131 5.72 4.79 1.79
CA ARG A 131 4.97 5.71 2.64
C ARG A 131 4.84 5.15 4.03
N ALA A 132 5.25 5.95 5.04
CA ALA A 132 5.30 5.54 6.43
C ALA A 132 4.97 6.70 7.38
N LEU A 133 4.62 6.36 8.62
CA LEU A 133 4.53 7.33 9.72
C LEU A 133 5.93 7.75 10.15
N ARG A 134 6.13 9.07 10.26
CA ARG A 134 7.35 9.64 10.83
C ARG A 134 7.41 9.34 12.33
N ASN A 135 8.56 8.82 12.75
CA ASN A 135 8.88 8.47 14.13
C ASN A 135 10.39 8.59 14.39
N LYS A 136 10.86 8.25 15.60
CA LYS A 136 12.28 8.29 15.93
C LYS A 136 13.14 7.37 15.06
N PHE A 137 12.59 6.25 14.58
CA PHE A 137 13.30 5.35 13.67
C PHE A 137 13.60 6.06 12.35
N ILE A 138 12.61 6.67 11.72
CA ILE A 138 12.77 7.40 10.45
C ILE A 138 13.74 8.56 10.61
N ASP A 139 13.64 9.34 11.70
CA ASP A 139 14.56 10.45 11.98
C ASP A 139 16.03 9.98 12.15
N ARG A 140 16.25 8.79 12.75
CA ARG A 140 17.59 8.19 12.84
C ARG A 140 18.11 7.73 11.48
N VAL A 141 17.28 7.04 10.70
CA VAL A 141 17.66 6.55 9.36
C VAL A 141 18.05 7.69 8.43
N LYS A 142 17.35 8.83 8.51
CA LYS A 142 17.69 10.04 7.75
C LYS A 142 19.06 10.63 8.11
N ARG A 143 19.49 10.48 9.36
CA ARG A 143 20.77 11.03 9.86
C ARG A 143 21.95 10.10 9.61
N ALA A 144 21.74 8.80 9.74
CA ALA A 144 22.83 7.83 9.61
C ALA A 144 22.29 6.43 9.33
N LYS A 145 23.14 5.62 8.71
CA LYS A 145 22.90 4.19 8.55
C LYS A 145 22.83 3.51 9.92
N LEU A 146 21.81 2.66 10.11
CA LEU A 146 21.66 1.85 11.30
C LEU A 146 22.34 0.48 11.12
N PRO A 147 23.12 0.01 12.10
CA PRO A 147 23.80 -1.27 12.01
C PRO A 147 22.79 -2.42 11.95
N VAL A 148 23.05 -3.39 11.07
CA VAL A 148 22.26 -4.62 10.97
C VAL A 148 22.87 -5.66 11.91
N SER A 149 22.32 -5.81 13.12
CA SER A 149 22.81 -6.78 14.12
C SER A 149 22.43 -8.23 13.81
N LYS A 150 21.31 -8.44 13.10
CA LYS A 150 20.83 -9.77 12.71
C LYS A 150 20.30 -9.72 11.28
N CYS A 151 20.80 -10.62 10.43
CA CYS A 151 20.27 -10.82 9.08
C CYS A 151 19.17 -11.91 9.09
N TYR A 152 18.03 -11.62 8.45
CA TYR A 152 16.89 -12.55 8.32
C TYR A 152 16.91 -13.32 6.99
N ASN A 153 17.90 -13.07 6.12
CA ASN A 153 18.00 -13.67 4.77
C ASN A 153 16.70 -13.48 3.94
N CYS A 154 16.01 -12.35 4.11
CA CYS A 154 14.70 -12.10 3.52
C CYS A 154 14.77 -11.64 2.06
N LEU A 155 15.91 -11.16 1.59
CA LEU A 155 16.12 -10.65 0.24
C LEU A 155 17.43 -11.18 -0.34
N GLU A 156 17.36 -11.86 -1.49
CA GLU A 156 18.52 -12.51 -2.14
C GLU A 156 19.68 -11.54 -2.42
N LYS A 157 19.40 -10.33 -2.87
CA LYS A 157 20.42 -9.33 -3.22
C LYS A 157 20.72 -8.31 -2.11
N CYS A 158 20.20 -8.53 -0.88
CA CYS A 158 20.46 -7.66 0.24
C CYS A 158 21.89 -7.84 0.77
N SER A 159 22.60 -6.73 0.93
CA SER A 159 23.89 -6.69 1.62
C SER A 159 23.74 -5.94 2.95
N PRO A 160 23.78 -6.63 4.11
CA PRO A 160 23.62 -6.00 5.43
C PRO A 160 24.60 -4.84 5.69
N GLN A 161 25.79 -4.90 5.09
CA GLN A 161 26.80 -3.85 5.21
C GLN A 161 26.48 -2.59 4.36
N LYS A 162 25.63 -2.71 3.33
CA LYS A 162 25.34 -1.61 2.39
C LYS A 162 23.99 -0.95 2.63
N VAL A 163 23.00 -1.69 3.11
CA VAL A 163 21.64 -1.15 3.32
C VAL A 163 21.59 -0.14 4.46
N PRO A 164 20.72 0.87 4.41
CA PRO A 164 20.59 1.88 5.47
C PRO A 164 20.07 1.29 6.78
N TYR A 165 19.27 0.24 6.73
CA TYR A 165 18.71 -0.52 7.86
C TYR A 165 18.16 -1.87 7.41
N CYS A 166 17.90 -2.76 8.36
CA CYS A 166 17.19 -4.03 8.06
C CYS A 166 15.70 -3.81 8.06
N ILE A 167 15.08 -3.89 6.87
CA ILE A 167 13.63 -3.66 6.72
C ILE A 167 12.81 -4.68 7.49
N THR A 168 13.16 -5.97 7.43
CA THR A 168 12.43 -7.04 8.12
C THR A 168 12.43 -6.82 9.63
N LYS A 169 13.59 -6.45 10.22
CA LYS A 169 13.66 -6.13 11.65
C LYS A 169 12.76 -4.93 11.97
N ALA A 170 12.85 -3.86 11.20
CA ALA A 170 12.08 -2.65 11.43
C ALA A 170 10.56 -2.89 11.38
N LEU A 171 10.08 -3.73 10.45
CA LEU A 171 8.67 -4.12 10.36
C LEU A 171 8.24 -5.01 11.55
N ILE A 172 9.09 -5.97 11.95
CA ILE A 172 8.82 -6.83 13.11
C ILE A 172 8.74 -6.01 14.41
N ASP A 173 9.69 -5.09 14.61
CA ASP A 173 9.70 -4.23 15.81
C ASP A 173 8.41 -3.40 15.89
N ALA A 174 8.01 -2.78 14.78
CA ALA A 174 6.79 -1.99 14.72
C ALA A 174 5.53 -2.80 15.07
N VAL A 175 5.31 -3.92 14.39
CA VAL A 175 4.07 -4.73 14.60
C VAL A 175 4.00 -5.31 16.01
N ARG A 176 5.15 -5.53 16.67
CA ARG A 176 5.23 -5.98 18.05
C ARG A 176 5.06 -4.88 19.10
N GLY A 177 4.91 -3.63 18.68
CA GLY A 177 4.63 -2.50 19.55
C GLY A 177 5.78 -1.52 19.75
N ASP A 178 6.99 -1.81 19.27
CA ASP A 178 8.09 -0.83 19.28
C ASP A 178 7.98 0.12 18.08
N VAL A 179 6.87 0.85 18.02
CA VAL A 179 6.52 1.75 16.90
C VAL A 179 7.48 2.92 16.76
N GLU A 180 8.15 3.32 17.85
CA GLU A 180 9.14 4.40 17.83
C GLU A 180 10.49 3.98 17.21
N ASN A 181 10.84 2.69 17.28
CA ASN A 181 12.07 2.13 16.74
C ASN A 181 11.85 1.24 15.52
N GLY A 182 10.60 1.03 15.12
CA GLY A 182 10.19 0.24 13.98
C GLY A 182 9.73 1.08 12.80
N LEU A 183 9.52 0.42 11.66
CA LEU A 183 8.97 1.02 10.45
C LEU A 183 7.46 0.78 10.39
N VAL A 184 6.68 1.84 10.51
CA VAL A 184 5.21 1.80 10.41
C VAL A 184 4.82 2.29 9.02
N PHE A 185 4.60 1.38 8.07
CA PHE A 185 4.05 1.71 6.76
C PHE A 185 2.57 2.07 6.89
N CYS A 186 2.10 3.03 6.10
CA CYS A 186 0.71 3.48 6.12
C CYS A 186 0.28 4.08 4.78
N GLY A 187 -1.01 4.14 4.50
CA GLY A 187 -1.57 4.84 3.33
C GLY A 187 -1.61 6.36 3.53
N ALA A 188 -1.79 7.12 2.45
CA ALA A 188 -1.87 8.58 2.50
C ALA A 188 -3.06 9.08 3.36
N ASN A 189 -4.15 8.31 3.40
CA ASN A 189 -5.37 8.67 4.13
C ASN A 189 -5.38 8.20 5.60
N THR A 190 -4.26 7.68 6.12
CA THR A 190 -4.20 7.16 7.50
C THR A 190 -4.54 8.21 8.55
N GLY A 191 -4.17 9.48 8.32
CA GLY A 191 -4.53 10.58 9.22
C GLY A 191 -6.04 10.87 9.37
N ARG A 192 -6.89 10.19 8.59
CA ARG A 192 -8.37 10.24 8.71
C ARG A 192 -8.93 9.16 9.65
N ILE A 193 -8.10 8.26 10.18
CA ILE A 193 -8.51 7.19 11.10
C ILE A 193 -8.41 7.73 12.52
N HIS A 194 -9.51 7.73 13.28
CA HIS A 194 -9.56 8.36 14.60
C HIS A 194 -10.01 7.40 15.71
N GLU A 195 -10.42 6.18 15.37
CA GLU A 195 -10.89 5.20 16.34
C GLU A 195 -10.58 3.76 15.89
N ILE A 196 -10.53 2.85 16.85
CA ILE A 196 -10.50 1.40 16.60
C ILE A 196 -11.97 0.95 16.50
N THR A 197 -12.27 0.21 15.46
CA THR A 197 -13.61 -0.32 15.17
C THR A 197 -13.57 -1.83 14.98
N THR A 198 -14.70 -2.48 14.70
CA THR A 198 -14.72 -3.89 14.28
C THR A 198 -14.72 -4.01 12.76
N VAL A 199 -14.20 -5.11 12.24
CA VAL A 199 -14.30 -5.42 10.79
C VAL A 199 -15.77 -5.42 10.34
N HIS A 200 -16.67 -5.95 11.18
CA HIS A 200 -18.10 -5.95 10.87
C HIS A 200 -18.67 -4.54 10.67
N HIS A 201 -18.40 -3.64 11.60
CA HIS A 201 -18.86 -2.24 11.51
C HIS A 201 -18.22 -1.53 10.30
N LEU A 202 -16.91 -1.70 10.13
CA LEU A 202 -16.20 -1.13 8.99
C LEU A 202 -16.76 -1.61 7.64
N MET A 203 -17.08 -2.90 7.52
CA MET A 203 -17.68 -3.45 6.30
C MET A 203 -19.08 -2.90 6.05
N GLN A 204 -19.89 -2.69 7.08
CA GLN A 204 -21.19 -2.04 6.94
C GLN A 204 -21.06 -0.60 6.44
N GLU A 205 -20.11 0.17 7.02
CA GLU A 205 -19.81 1.53 6.58
C GLU A 205 -19.35 1.59 5.11
N LEU A 206 -18.42 0.71 4.73
CA LEU A 206 -17.84 0.67 3.38
C LEU A 206 -18.83 0.16 2.32
N ALA A 207 -19.65 -0.82 2.67
CA ALA A 207 -20.66 -1.35 1.76
C ALA A 207 -21.79 -0.32 1.53
N GLY A 208 -22.19 0.43 2.56
CA GLY A 208 -23.29 1.39 2.48
C GLY A 208 -24.52 0.78 1.82
N ASP A 209 -25.09 1.51 0.87
CA ASP A 209 -26.24 1.07 0.06
C ASP A 209 -25.84 0.28 -1.21
N LEU A 210 -24.63 -0.30 -1.24
CA LEU A 210 -24.20 -1.22 -2.30
C LEU A 210 -24.99 -2.53 -2.18
N GLN A 211 -26.26 -2.51 -2.55
CA GLN A 211 -27.17 -3.66 -2.70
C GLN A 211 -27.38 -3.97 -4.17
#